data_131d255eec5fd8b7d77c9de4e40d8c46
#
_entry.id   131d255eec5fd8b7d77c9de4e40d8c46
#
_cell.length_a   1.000
_cell.length_b   1.000
_cell.length_c   1.000
_cell.angle_alpha   90.00
_cell.angle_beta   90.00
_cell.angle_gamma   90.00
#
_symmetry.space_group_name_H-M   'P 1'
#
loop_
_entity.id
_entity.type
_entity.pdbx_description
1 polymer ?
#
loop_
_entity_poly.entity_id
_entity_poly.type
_entity_poly.pdbx_seq_one_letter_code
_entity_poly.pdbx_strand_id
1 'polypeptide(L)'
;DVELDDLLNMIFATNEVSKYICRRIYRWFVYYEIDANTEANIITPMATIFKNNNYEIKPVLDVLLKSEHFFDVANMGCQIKSPLDFVAGMCREYNIQFQPTTDYISNYGHWSYLATWAANMQQNIGDPPDVSGWKAYYQEPQFYEIWVNSDTLPKRNQFTDTMCLTGYTFNSKKIIIIHILAFSLDFKQYSL
;
A
#
# COMPACT_ATOMS: atom_id res chain seq x y z
N ASP A 1 26.14 26.29 -2.26
CA ASP A 1 25.57 27.64 -2.29
C ASP A 1 25.28 28.05 -0.86
N VAL A 2 26.00 29.05 -0.30
CA VAL A 2 25.96 29.44 1.11
C VAL A 2 24.52 29.78 1.54
N GLU A 3 23.76 30.48 0.69
CA GLU A 3 22.40 30.90 0.98
C GLU A 3 21.44 29.68 1.10
N LEU A 4 21.64 28.66 0.28
CA LEU A 4 20.86 27.41 0.35
C LEU A 4 21.22 26.64 1.61
N ASP A 5 22.48 26.55 1.97
CA ASP A 5 22.93 25.86 3.18
C ASP A 5 22.42 26.57 4.43
N ASP A 6 22.44 27.91 4.46
CA ASP A 6 21.88 28.70 5.56
C ASP A 6 20.35 28.50 5.70
N LEU A 7 19.62 28.48 4.58
CA LEU A 7 18.19 28.20 4.57
C LEU A 7 17.89 26.78 5.11
N LEU A 8 18.62 25.78 4.64
CA LEU A 8 18.46 24.41 5.13
C LEU A 8 18.79 24.31 6.63
N ASN A 9 19.86 24.91 7.07
CA ASN A 9 20.23 24.94 8.50
C ASN A 9 19.13 25.59 9.36
N MET A 10 18.55 26.69 8.89
CA MET A 10 17.44 27.36 9.58
C MET A 10 16.20 26.45 9.64
N ILE A 11 15.84 25.75 8.56
CA ILE A 11 14.72 24.81 8.51
C ILE A 11 14.97 23.66 9.49
N PHE A 12 16.12 23.01 9.43
CA PHE A 12 16.47 21.87 10.28
C PHE A 12 16.69 22.24 11.76
N ALA A 13 16.93 23.50 12.08
CA ALA A 13 16.97 23.97 13.46
C ALA A 13 15.61 23.91 14.15
N THR A 14 14.51 23.88 13.39
CA THR A 14 13.16 23.80 13.95
C THR A 14 12.82 22.38 14.41
N ASN A 15 12.00 22.26 15.46
CA ASN A 15 11.48 20.95 15.89
C ASN A 15 10.39 20.41 14.95
N GLU A 16 9.77 21.29 14.16
CA GLU A 16 8.65 20.93 13.30
C GLU A 16 9.07 20.04 12.14
N VAL A 17 10.28 20.21 11.60
CA VAL A 17 10.79 19.37 10.51
C VAL A 17 10.78 17.90 10.91
N SER A 18 11.34 17.58 12.07
CA SER A 18 11.37 16.18 12.54
C SER A 18 9.97 15.63 12.80
N LYS A 19 9.08 16.41 13.39
CA LYS A 19 7.68 16.03 13.60
C LYS A 19 6.93 15.82 12.27
N TYR A 20 7.10 16.75 11.34
CA TYR A 20 6.46 16.67 10.02
C TYR A 20 6.84 15.37 9.30
N ILE A 21 8.13 15.05 9.24
CA ILE A 21 8.60 13.81 8.59
C ILE A 21 8.06 12.57 9.32
N CYS A 22 8.08 12.56 10.66
CA CYS A 22 7.55 11.45 11.45
C CYS A 22 6.04 11.27 11.27
N ARG A 23 5.25 12.35 11.16
CA ARG A 23 3.82 12.27 10.82
C ARG A 23 3.61 11.65 9.43
N ARG A 24 4.45 12.00 8.45
CA ARG A 24 4.41 11.41 7.10
C ARG A 24 4.72 9.91 7.13
N ILE A 25 5.74 9.50 7.89
CA ILE A 25 6.10 8.08 8.09
C ILE A 25 4.95 7.34 8.77
N TYR A 26 4.38 7.90 9.82
CA TYR A 26 3.25 7.32 10.54
C TYR A 26 2.04 7.08 9.63
N ARG A 27 1.66 8.12 8.87
CA ARG A 27 0.54 8.03 7.91
C ARG A 27 0.78 7.01 6.81
N TRP A 28 2.02 6.77 6.45
CA TRP A 28 2.37 5.77 5.45
C TRP A 28 2.23 4.33 5.97
N PHE A 29 2.66 4.08 7.19
CA PHE A 29 2.80 2.73 7.72
C PHE A 29 1.69 2.31 8.70
N VAL A 30 1.02 3.26 9.35
CA VAL A 30 0.06 2.99 10.43
C VAL A 30 -1.34 3.50 10.09
N TYR A 31 -1.57 4.80 10.25
CA TYR A 31 -2.91 5.38 10.07
C TYR A 31 -2.84 6.86 9.70
N TYR A 32 -3.82 7.37 8.95
CA TYR A 32 -3.79 8.75 8.47
C TYR A 32 -4.17 9.77 9.56
N GLU A 33 -5.03 9.38 10.49
CA GLU A 33 -5.45 10.25 11.58
C GLU A 33 -4.41 10.23 12.71
N ILE A 34 -3.99 11.41 13.13
CA ILE A 34 -3.04 11.60 14.21
C ILE A 34 -3.72 12.47 15.26
N ASP A 35 -4.24 11.85 16.30
CA ASP A 35 -4.84 12.54 17.44
C ASP A 35 -3.79 13.11 18.40
N ALA A 36 -4.24 13.84 19.42
CA ALA A 36 -3.34 14.46 20.40
C ALA A 36 -2.52 13.42 21.19
N ASN A 37 -3.08 12.23 21.43
CA ASN A 37 -2.40 11.14 22.12
C ASN A 37 -1.29 10.54 21.24
N THR A 38 -1.60 10.25 19.98
CA THR A 38 -0.63 9.77 18.99
C THR A 38 0.49 10.79 18.77
N GLU A 39 0.14 12.07 18.66
CA GLU A 39 1.14 13.15 18.51
C GLU A 39 2.09 13.19 19.71
N ALA A 40 1.58 13.09 20.95
CA ALA A 40 2.38 13.17 22.15
C ALA A 40 3.23 11.93 22.40
N ASN A 41 2.63 10.74 22.25
CA ASN A 41 3.23 9.48 22.69
C ASN A 41 3.95 8.69 21.59
N ILE A 42 3.68 8.97 20.31
CA ILE A 42 4.28 8.30 19.16
C ILE A 42 5.13 9.27 18.34
N ILE A 43 4.52 10.33 17.80
CA ILE A 43 5.20 11.24 16.88
C ILE A 43 6.33 12.01 17.57
N THR A 44 6.09 12.55 18.76
CA THR A 44 7.11 13.33 19.48
C THR A 44 8.34 12.50 19.86
N PRO A 45 8.22 11.27 20.41
CA PRO A 45 9.36 10.38 20.61
C PRO A 45 10.07 10.01 19.31
N MET A 46 9.34 9.68 18.24
CA MET A 46 9.92 9.40 16.92
C MET A 46 10.74 10.60 16.40
N ALA A 47 10.21 11.81 16.52
CA ALA A 47 10.89 13.04 16.12
C ALA A 47 12.18 13.28 16.90
N THR A 48 12.20 12.93 18.17
CA THR A 48 13.41 12.99 19.01
C THR A 48 14.47 11.98 18.53
N ILE A 49 14.07 10.75 18.24
CA ILE A 49 14.96 9.73 17.69
C ILE A 49 15.51 10.19 16.35
N PHE A 50 14.66 10.72 15.46
CA PHE A 50 15.04 11.21 14.15
C PHE A 50 16.12 12.29 14.22
N LYS A 51 15.89 13.29 15.07
CA LYS A 51 16.82 14.40 15.29
C LYS A 51 18.15 13.92 15.89
N ASN A 52 18.12 13.04 16.89
CA ASN A 52 19.30 12.52 17.57
C ASN A 52 20.16 11.59 16.70
N ASN A 53 19.58 11.05 15.62
CA ASN A 53 20.29 10.20 14.65
C ASN A 53 20.56 10.95 13.33
N ASN A 54 20.83 12.24 13.38
CA ASN A 54 21.17 13.06 12.21
C ASN A 54 20.15 12.95 11.07
N TYR A 55 18.86 12.89 11.40
CA TYR A 55 17.76 12.77 10.45
C TYR A 55 17.80 11.50 9.60
N GLU A 56 18.38 10.41 10.11
CA GLU A 56 18.27 9.10 9.49
C GLU A 56 16.90 8.47 9.75
N ILE A 57 16.25 7.99 8.68
CA ILE A 57 14.91 7.40 8.74
C ILE A 57 14.93 5.99 9.35
N LYS A 58 15.99 5.21 9.13
CA LYS A 58 16.07 3.82 9.57
C LYS A 58 15.83 3.61 11.07
N PRO A 59 16.45 4.37 11.99
CA PRO A 59 16.18 4.23 13.44
C PRO A 59 14.71 4.52 13.79
N VAL A 60 14.08 5.46 13.10
CA VAL A 60 12.66 5.81 13.31
C VAL A 60 11.76 4.65 12.88
N LEU A 61 12.00 4.08 11.70
CA LEU A 61 11.26 2.90 11.21
C LEU A 61 11.47 1.69 12.13
N ASP A 62 12.68 1.48 12.62
CA ASP A 62 13.02 0.36 13.50
C ASP A 62 12.22 0.41 14.81
N VAL A 63 12.06 1.60 15.39
CA VAL A 63 11.24 1.79 16.59
C VAL A 63 9.76 1.68 16.29
N LEU A 64 9.28 2.33 15.23
CA LEU A 64 7.85 2.32 14.89
C LEU A 64 7.37 0.91 14.57
N LEU A 65 8.05 0.20 13.65
CA LEU A 65 7.63 -1.11 13.16
C LEU A 65 7.79 -2.25 14.18
N LYS A 66 8.53 -2.02 15.29
CA LYS A 66 8.67 -2.96 16.40
C LYS A 66 7.82 -2.58 17.62
N SER A 67 7.12 -1.45 17.58
CA SER A 67 6.32 -0.96 18.70
C SER A 67 5.03 -1.77 18.89
N GLU A 68 4.57 -1.88 20.12
CA GLU A 68 3.24 -2.44 20.42
C GLU A 68 2.12 -1.69 19.69
N HIS A 69 2.28 -0.38 19.55
CA HIS A 69 1.33 0.46 18.84
C HIS A 69 1.16 0.05 17.37
N PHE A 70 2.25 -0.33 16.68
CA PHE A 70 2.16 -0.80 15.29
C PHE A 70 1.38 -2.12 15.18
N PHE A 71 1.50 -2.99 16.17
CA PHE A 71 0.81 -4.29 16.24
C PHE A 71 -0.53 -4.25 16.96
N ASP A 72 -1.01 -3.06 17.35
CA ASP A 72 -2.34 -2.93 17.93
C ASP A 72 -3.40 -3.43 16.94
N VAL A 73 -4.36 -4.20 17.45
CA VAL A 73 -5.46 -4.75 16.65
C VAL A 73 -6.25 -3.64 15.94
N ALA A 74 -6.34 -2.45 16.53
CA ALA A 74 -6.98 -1.29 15.92
C ALA A 74 -6.31 -0.82 14.62
N ASN A 75 -5.00 -1.10 14.47
CA ASN A 75 -4.24 -0.73 13.28
C ASN A 75 -4.24 -1.82 12.20
N MET A 76 -4.79 -3.00 12.48
CA MET A 76 -4.85 -4.08 11.50
C MET A 76 -5.94 -3.83 10.46
N GLY A 77 -5.55 -3.85 9.18
CA GLY A 77 -6.49 -3.69 8.07
C GLY A 77 -7.05 -2.28 7.89
N CYS A 78 -6.53 -1.30 8.60
CA CYS A 78 -6.99 0.09 8.49
C CYS A 78 -6.57 0.77 7.18
N GLN A 79 -5.56 0.25 6.48
CA GLN A 79 -5.10 0.80 5.21
C GLN A 79 -5.74 0.09 4.02
N ILE A 80 -6.29 0.88 3.10
CA ILE A 80 -6.88 0.39 1.86
C ILE A 80 -5.83 0.52 0.75
N LYS A 81 -5.46 -0.61 0.14
CA LYS A 81 -4.55 -0.62 -1.01
C LYS A 81 -5.17 0.14 -2.18
N SER A 82 -4.36 0.91 -2.91
CA SER A 82 -4.80 1.45 -4.20
C SER A 82 -5.21 0.31 -5.15
N PRO A 83 -6.03 0.54 -6.16
CA PRO A 83 -6.41 -0.51 -7.10
C PRO A 83 -5.22 -1.22 -7.75
N LEU A 84 -4.20 -0.48 -8.14
CA LEU A 84 -2.99 -1.05 -8.69
C LEU A 84 -2.21 -1.88 -7.67
N ASP A 85 -2.03 -1.36 -6.45
CA ASP A 85 -1.37 -2.09 -5.36
C ASP A 85 -2.15 -3.35 -4.98
N PHE A 86 -3.49 -3.29 -5.04
CA PHE A 86 -4.36 -4.41 -4.77
C PHE A 86 -4.18 -5.51 -5.82
N VAL A 87 -4.28 -5.17 -7.11
CA VAL A 87 -4.16 -6.12 -8.23
C VAL A 87 -2.75 -6.72 -8.31
N ALA A 88 -1.72 -5.87 -8.30
CA ALA A 88 -0.32 -6.32 -8.34
C ALA A 88 0.09 -7.04 -7.05
N GLY A 89 -0.40 -6.57 -5.91
CA GLY A 89 -0.18 -7.21 -4.61
C GLY A 89 -0.73 -8.62 -4.56
N MET A 90 -1.95 -8.84 -5.05
CA MET A 90 -2.52 -10.20 -5.17
C MET A 90 -1.65 -11.11 -6.04
N CYS A 91 -1.18 -10.62 -7.18
CA CYS A 91 -0.32 -11.42 -8.06
C CYS A 91 0.98 -11.85 -7.35
N ARG A 92 1.57 -10.98 -6.55
CA ARG A 92 2.80 -11.25 -5.79
C ARG A 92 2.56 -12.14 -4.57
N GLU A 93 1.54 -11.82 -3.78
CA GLU A 93 1.18 -12.54 -2.55
C GLU A 93 0.88 -14.01 -2.82
N TYR A 94 0.10 -14.27 -3.88
CA TYR A 94 -0.29 -15.62 -4.28
C TYR A 94 0.61 -16.22 -5.34
N ASN A 95 1.77 -15.62 -5.61
CA ASN A 95 2.79 -16.12 -6.55
C ASN A 95 2.21 -16.55 -7.89
N ILE A 96 1.35 -15.71 -8.49
CA ILE A 96 0.75 -16.02 -9.79
C ILE A 96 1.85 -16.18 -10.84
N GLN A 97 1.86 -17.33 -11.48
CA GLN A 97 2.85 -17.65 -12.50
C GLN A 97 2.43 -17.07 -13.85
N PHE A 98 3.22 -16.15 -14.36
CA PHE A 98 3.11 -15.65 -15.72
C PHE A 98 3.90 -16.55 -16.68
N GLN A 99 3.68 -16.36 -17.97
CA GLN A 99 4.38 -17.14 -18.99
C GLN A 99 5.87 -16.76 -19.03
N PRO A 100 6.75 -17.64 -19.58
CA PRO A 100 8.14 -17.26 -19.84
C PRO A 100 8.22 -15.96 -20.65
N THR A 101 9.29 -15.20 -20.47
CA THR A 101 9.49 -13.89 -21.14
C THR A 101 9.50 -13.99 -22.68
N THR A 102 9.73 -15.18 -23.22
CA THR A 102 9.64 -15.49 -24.65
C THR A 102 8.19 -15.49 -25.18
N ASP A 103 7.20 -15.74 -24.33
CA ASP A 103 5.77 -15.64 -24.67
C ASP A 103 5.22 -14.27 -24.24
N TYR A 104 5.75 -13.22 -24.84
CA TYR A 104 5.37 -11.85 -24.52
C TYR A 104 3.91 -11.55 -24.89
N ILE A 105 3.36 -12.21 -25.93
CA ILE A 105 1.97 -12.00 -26.35
C ILE A 105 0.99 -12.39 -25.24
N SER A 106 1.16 -13.58 -24.66
CA SER A 106 0.33 -14.03 -23.54
C SER A 106 0.51 -13.18 -22.30
N ASN A 107 1.75 -12.76 -22.01
CA ASN A 107 2.03 -11.87 -20.87
C ASN A 107 1.38 -10.50 -21.05
N TYR A 108 1.46 -9.87 -22.21
CA TYR A 108 0.78 -8.61 -22.48
C TYR A 108 -0.74 -8.74 -22.35
N GLY A 109 -1.33 -9.84 -22.79
CA GLY A 109 -2.76 -10.10 -22.60
C GLY A 109 -3.14 -10.20 -21.11
N HIS A 110 -2.33 -10.90 -20.32
CA HIS A 110 -2.55 -10.99 -18.87
C HIS A 110 -2.37 -9.64 -18.17
N TRP A 111 -1.32 -8.90 -18.49
CA TRP A 111 -1.07 -7.58 -17.89
C TRP A 111 -2.14 -6.55 -18.28
N SER A 112 -2.61 -6.58 -19.53
CA SER A 112 -3.73 -5.74 -19.97
C SER A 112 -5.01 -6.04 -19.20
N TYR A 113 -5.30 -7.31 -18.94
CA TYR A 113 -6.43 -7.70 -18.10
C TYR A 113 -6.32 -7.16 -16.67
N LEU A 114 -5.14 -7.29 -16.05
CA LEU A 114 -4.89 -6.77 -14.70
C LEU A 114 -4.98 -5.25 -14.66
N ALA A 115 -4.43 -4.56 -15.66
CA ALA A 115 -4.54 -3.11 -15.79
C ALA A 115 -6.00 -2.65 -15.98
N THR A 116 -6.80 -3.41 -16.75
CA THR A 116 -8.23 -3.15 -16.92
C THR A 116 -8.99 -3.25 -15.59
N TRP A 117 -8.63 -4.20 -14.74
CA TRP A 117 -9.23 -4.28 -13.40
C TRP A 117 -8.86 -3.10 -12.51
N ALA A 118 -7.60 -2.64 -12.55
CA ALA A 118 -7.22 -1.42 -11.84
C ALA A 118 -8.00 -0.20 -12.37
N ALA A 119 -8.16 -0.08 -13.68
CA ALA A 119 -8.96 0.98 -14.32
C ALA A 119 -10.45 0.92 -13.92
N ASN A 120 -11.04 -0.28 -13.90
CA ASN A 120 -12.43 -0.49 -13.46
C ASN A 120 -12.64 -0.09 -11.98
N MET A 121 -11.60 -0.19 -11.18
CA MET A 121 -11.57 0.27 -9.78
C MET A 121 -11.13 1.73 -9.66
N GLN A 122 -11.19 2.50 -10.76
CA GLN A 122 -10.93 3.95 -10.82
C GLN A 122 -9.44 4.35 -10.74
N GLN A 123 -8.51 3.44 -11.06
CA GLN A 123 -7.10 3.78 -11.22
C GLN A 123 -6.59 3.28 -12.59
N ASN A 124 -6.80 4.09 -13.64
CA ASN A 124 -6.30 3.79 -14.98
C ASN A 124 -4.82 4.16 -15.10
N ILE A 125 -3.95 3.18 -15.31
CA ILE A 125 -2.50 3.40 -15.37
C ILE A 125 -2.15 4.28 -16.57
N GLY A 126 -1.42 5.37 -16.31
CA GLY A 126 -0.98 6.31 -17.34
C GLY A 126 -2.03 7.34 -17.78
N ASP A 127 -3.23 7.29 -17.18
CA ASP A 127 -4.34 8.21 -17.49
C ASP A 127 -4.96 8.75 -16.18
N PRO A 128 -4.23 9.60 -15.45
CA PRO A 128 -4.73 10.20 -14.23
C PRO A 128 -5.89 11.17 -14.50
N PRO A 129 -6.81 11.37 -13.53
CA PRO A 129 -8.01 12.18 -13.71
C PRO A 129 -7.73 13.67 -13.92
N ASP A 130 -6.57 14.16 -13.49
CA ASP A 130 -6.14 15.55 -13.70
C ASP A 130 -4.61 15.68 -13.77
N VAL A 131 -4.14 16.91 -14.01
CA VAL A 131 -2.70 17.24 -14.19
C VAL A 131 -1.86 16.91 -12.95
N SER A 132 -2.50 16.87 -11.77
CA SER A 132 -1.84 16.57 -10.50
C SER A 132 -1.75 15.07 -10.23
N GLY A 133 -2.32 14.25 -11.08
CA GLY A 133 -2.41 12.80 -10.88
C GLY A 133 -3.70 12.38 -10.16
N TRP A 134 -3.69 11.20 -9.55
CA TRP A 134 -4.79 10.79 -8.70
C TRP A 134 -4.80 11.60 -7.41
N LYS A 135 -6.00 12.07 -7.02
CA LYS A 135 -6.19 12.80 -5.77
C LYS A 135 -5.58 12.01 -4.63
N ALA A 136 -4.80 12.70 -3.90
CA ALA A 136 -3.73 12.12 -3.16
C ALA A 136 -4.18 11.12 -2.13
N TYR A 137 -3.70 9.95 -2.28
CA TYR A 137 -3.64 8.88 -1.32
C TYR A 137 -3.19 9.33 0.09
N TYR A 138 -2.47 10.44 0.20
CA TYR A 138 -1.94 11.02 1.44
C TYR A 138 -2.49 12.40 1.76
N GLN A 139 -3.56 12.87 1.11
CA GLN A 139 -4.13 14.19 1.35
C GLN A 139 -5.50 14.12 2.01
N GLU A 140 -5.72 15.04 2.96
CA GLU A 140 -7.03 15.26 3.55
C GLU A 140 -8.06 15.67 2.49
N PRO A 141 -9.35 15.33 2.70
CA PRO A 141 -9.86 14.55 3.83
C PRO A 141 -9.97 13.05 3.57
N GLN A 142 -9.68 12.58 2.37
CA GLN A 142 -10.07 11.24 1.93
C GLN A 142 -8.94 10.20 2.03
N PHE A 143 -7.70 10.62 1.97
CA PHE A 143 -6.54 9.70 1.96
C PHE A 143 -6.80 8.45 1.09
N TYR A 144 -6.43 7.29 1.57
CA TYR A 144 -6.64 6.02 0.88
C TYR A 144 -8.11 5.52 0.86
N GLU A 145 -9.00 6.13 1.64
CA GLU A 145 -10.43 5.80 1.64
C GLU A 145 -11.10 6.10 0.29
N ILE A 146 -10.52 6.99 -0.51
CA ILE A 146 -10.99 7.28 -1.87
C ILE A 146 -11.08 6.03 -2.76
N TRP A 147 -10.31 4.98 -2.45
CA TRP A 147 -10.23 3.77 -3.25
C TRP A 147 -11.35 2.75 -2.98
N VAL A 148 -12.21 3.00 -1.99
CA VAL A 148 -13.35 2.14 -1.67
C VAL A 148 -14.63 2.94 -1.59
N ASN A 149 -15.57 2.60 -2.45
CA ASN A 149 -16.92 3.17 -2.50
C ASN A 149 -17.91 2.08 -2.96
N SER A 150 -19.18 2.43 -3.12
CA SER A 150 -20.25 1.50 -3.52
C SER A 150 -20.04 0.87 -4.91
N ASP A 151 -19.22 1.46 -5.76
CA ASP A 151 -18.88 0.94 -7.09
C ASP A 151 -17.61 0.08 -7.03
N THR A 152 -16.55 0.56 -6.37
CA THR A 152 -15.24 -0.10 -6.40
C THR A 152 -15.16 -1.33 -5.48
N LEU A 153 -15.89 -1.36 -4.35
CA LEU A 153 -15.87 -2.49 -3.44
C LEU A 153 -16.42 -3.78 -4.09
N PRO A 154 -17.59 -3.78 -4.77
CA PRO A 154 -18.06 -4.95 -5.52
C PRO A 154 -17.08 -5.40 -6.60
N LYS A 155 -16.42 -4.47 -7.29
CA LYS A 155 -15.41 -4.79 -8.31
C LYS A 155 -14.18 -5.47 -7.73
N ARG A 156 -13.74 -5.07 -6.53
CA ARG A 156 -12.66 -5.75 -5.79
C ARG A 156 -13.04 -7.20 -5.48
N ASN A 157 -14.24 -7.41 -4.97
CA ASN A 157 -14.74 -8.77 -4.68
C ASN A 157 -14.82 -9.60 -5.97
N GLN A 158 -15.39 -9.06 -7.04
CA GLN A 158 -15.49 -9.74 -8.34
C GLN A 158 -14.12 -10.13 -8.91
N PHE A 159 -13.13 -9.24 -8.82
CA PHE A 159 -11.76 -9.56 -9.23
C PHE A 159 -11.19 -10.71 -8.40
N THR A 160 -11.34 -10.65 -7.08
CA THR A 160 -10.87 -11.70 -6.16
C THR A 160 -11.54 -13.03 -6.48
N ASP A 161 -12.87 -13.05 -6.60
CA ASP A 161 -13.63 -14.27 -6.93
C ASP A 161 -13.19 -14.85 -8.27
N THR A 162 -13.02 -14.00 -9.28
CA THR A 162 -12.54 -14.45 -10.59
C THR A 162 -11.15 -15.09 -10.47
N MET A 163 -10.21 -14.44 -9.79
CA MET A 163 -8.85 -14.94 -9.68
C MET A 163 -8.75 -16.22 -8.82
N CYS A 164 -9.63 -16.36 -7.82
CA CYS A 164 -9.66 -17.54 -6.94
C CYS A 164 -10.40 -18.73 -7.55
N LEU A 165 -11.48 -18.50 -8.29
CA LEU A 165 -12.38 -19.58 -8.74
C LEU A 165 -12.12 -20.00 -10.18
N THR A 166 -12.07 -19.04 -11.10
CA THR A 166 -12.03 -19.32 -12.54
C THR A 166 -10.69 -18.98 -13.18
N GLY A 167 -9.98 -17.99 -12.64
CA GLY A 167 -8.82 -17.39 -13.25
C GLY A 167 -9.15 -16.64 -14.54
N TYR A 168 -8.13 -16.16 -15.21
CA TYR A 168 -8.25 -15.50 -16.52
C TYR A 168 -7.39 -16.24 -17.57
N THR A 169 -7.97 -16.48 -18.73
CA THR A 169 -7.30 -17.18 -19.84
C THR A 169 -7.14 -16.24 -21.02
N PHE A 170 -5.92 -16.13 -21.51
CA PHE A 170 -5.59 -15.44 -22.75
C PHE A 170 -4.65 -16.32 -23.59
N ASN A 171 -4.91 -16.43 -24.89
CA ASN A 171 -4.12 -17.25 -25.81
C ASN A 171 -3.88 -18.69 -25.28
N SER A 172 -4.94 -19.33 -24.77
CA SER A 172 -4.90 -20.67 -24.14
C SER A 172 -4.00 -20.78 -22.90
N LYS A 173 -3.47 -19.68 -22.39
CA LYS A 173 -2.69 -19.59 -21.16
C LYS A 173 -3.53 -18.98 -20.04
N LYS A 174 -3.50 -19.60 -18.87
CA LYS A 174 -4.34 -19.23 -17.75
C LYS A 174 -3.51 -18.71 -16.59
N ILE A 175 -3.98 -17.62 -15.97
CA ILE A 175 -3.53 -17.17 -14.65
C ILE A 175 -4.65 -17.37 -13.63
N ILE A 176 -4.32 -17.90 -12.46
CA ILE A 176 -5.26 -18.21 -11.38
C ILE A 176 -4.51 -18.29 -10.05
N ILE A 177 -5.20 -18.01 -8.95
CA ILE A 177 -4.68 -18.23 -7.59
C ILE A 177 -4.87 -19.70 -7.21
N ILE A 178 -3.80 -20.47 -7.21
CA ILE A 178 -3.85 -21.93 -6.96
C ILE A 178 -3.81 -22.26 -5.45
N HIS A 179 -3.23 -21.39 -4.62
CA HIS A 179 -2.94 -21.70 -3.21
C HIS A 179 -4.17 -21.83 -2.30
N ILE A 180 -5.33 -21.27 -2.67
CA ILE A 180 -6.54 -21.38 -1.82
C ILE A 180 -7.04 -22.83 -1.75
N LEU A 181 -6.84 -23.61 -2.79
CA LEU A 181 -7.25 -25.04 -2.81
C LEU A 181 -6.35 -25.92 -1.91
N ALA A 182 -5.08 -25.58 -1.75
CA ALA A 182 -4.17 -26.31 -0.87
C ALA A 182 -4.49 -26.06 0.63
N PHE A 183 -4.84 -24.82 0.98
CA PHE A 183 -5.18 -24.47 2.36
C PHE A 183 -6.50 -25.09 2.84
N SER A 184 -7.46 -25.29 1.95
CA SER A 184 -8.73 -25.96 2.30
C SER A 184 -8.60 -27.48 2.46
N LEU A 185 -7.54 -28.09 1.94
CA LEU A 185 -7.25 -29.51 2.10
C LEU A 185 -6.51 -29.80 3.42
N ASP A 186 -5.66 -28.89 3.89
CA ASP A 186 -4.94 -29.04 5.16
C ASP A 186 -5.81 -28.85 6.40
N PHE A 187 -6.87 -28.03 6.32
CA PHE A 187 -7.82 -27.88 7.43
C PHE A 187 -8.65 -29.15 7.72
N LYS A 188 -8.77 -30.05 6.78
CA LYS A 188 -9.44 -31.35 7.02
C LYS A 188 -8.59 -32.35 7.83
N GLN A 189 -7.31 -32.07 8.02
CA GLN A 189 -6.39 -32.95 8.76
C GLN A 189 -6.33 -32.61 10.27
N TYR A 190 -6.95 -31.50 10.70
CA TYR A 190 -6.95 -31.05 12.11
C TYR A 190 -8.34 -31.04 12.78
N SER A 191 -9.34 -31.66 12.17
CA SER A 191 -10.65 -31.91 12.82
C SER A 191 -10.67 -33.34 13.39
N LEU A 192 -10.17 -33.49 14.61
CA LEU A 192 -10.47 -34.56 15.54
C LEU A 192 -10.89 -33.93 16.86
#